data_6545175b7efaf44865bf1af3a3ff9a7b
#
_entry.id   6545175b7efaf44865bf1af3a3ff9a7b
#
_cell.length_a   1.000
_cell.length_b   1.000
_cell.length_c   1.000
_cell.angle_alpha   90.00
_cell.angle_beta   90.00
_cell.angle_gamma   90.00
#
_symmetry.space_group_name_H-M   'P 1'
#
loop_
_entity.id
_entity.type
_entity.pdbx_description
1 polymer ?
#
loop_
_entity_poly.entity_id
_entity_poly.type
_entity_poly.pdbx_seq_one_letter_code
_entity_poly.pdbx_strand_id
1 'polypeptide(L)'
;MKGIVLAGGSGTRLYPLTMVTSKQLLPIYDKPMIYYPLSVLMNAGIRDILIISTPQDTPRFEALLGDGHQFGVQLTYKVQPSPDGLAQAFIIGEEFIGDDSVTMVLGDNIFFGHGLNKRLKAAVENAETGKGATVFGYYVDDPERFGIVEFDSEGKAISIEEKPEKPKSNYCVTGLYFYDNKVVEYAKNLKPSPRGELEITDLNRIYLEDGSLNVELLGQGFTWLDTGTHESLVEATNFVKTIETHQHRKIACLEEIGYLNGWIGKDQLLTDIEPLKKNQYGQYLMDVMNGKYIDK
;
A
#
# COMPACT_ATOMS: atom_id res chain seq x y z
N MET A 1 9.88 7.52 10.03
CA MET A 1 8.66 6.68 9.79
C MET A 1 9.07 5.34 9.18
N LYS A 2 8.42 4.27 9.59
CA LYS A 2 8.55 2.91 9.04
C LYS A 2 7.39 2.58 8.11
N GLY A 3 7.59 1.64 7.17
CA GLY A 3 6.55 1.17 6.27
C GLY A 3 6.23 -0.30 6.50
N ILE A 4 4.96 -0.70 6.37
CA ILE A 4 4.53 -2.11 6.35
C ILE A 4 3.75 -2.34 5.07
N VAL A 5 4.12 -3.38 4.32
CA VAL A 5 3.27 -3.96 3.28
C VAL A 5 2.68 -5.25 3.83
N LEU A 6 1.35 -5.28 4.00
CA LEU A 6 0.66 -6.49 4.42
C LEU A 6 0.24 -7.30 3.19
N ALA A 7 1.00 -8.33 2.91
CA ALA A 7 0.87 -9.23 1.75
C ALA A 7 0.44 -10.65 2.18
N GLY A 8 -0.47 -10.71 3.15
CA GLY A 8 -1.05 -11.96 3.64
C GLY A 8 -2.35 -12.35 2.94
N GLY A 9 -3.02 -13.33 3.54
CA GLY A 9 -4.32 -13.83 3.10
C GLY A 9 -4.25 -15.03 2.16
N SER A 10 -5.31 -15.85 2.18
CA SER A 10 -5.38 -17.11 1.42
C SER A 10 -5.64 -16.95 -0.08
N GLY A 11 -6.08 -15.77 -0.52
CA GLY A 11 -6.37 -15.48 -1.93
C GLY A 11 -7.46 -16.37 -2.56
N THR A 12 -8.31 -17.02 -1.78
CA THR A 12 -9.28 -18.04 -2.25
C THR A 12 -10.27 -17.53 -3.30
N ARG A 13 -10.59 -16.23 -3.26
CA ARG A 13 -11.45 -15.59 -4.27
C ARG A 13 -10.84 -15.59 -5.69
N LEU A 14 -9.52 -15.78 -5.80
CA LEU A 14 -8.80 -15.84 -7.07
C LEU A 14 -8.39 -17.26 -7.47
N TYR A 15 -8.93 -18.30 -6.83
CA TYR A 15 -8.70 -19.67 -7.28
C TYR A 15 -9.21 -19.86 -8.72
N PRO A 16 -8.49 -20.63 -9.59
CA PRO A 16 -7.27 -21.41 -9.28
C PRO A 16 -5.94 -20.64 -9.36
N LEU A 17 -5.90 -19.33 -9.70
CA LEU A 17 -4.68 -18.55 -9.89
C LEU A 17 -3.75 -18.57 -8.65
N THR A 18 -4.35 -18.53 -7.48
CA THR A 18 -3.63 -18.41 -6.20
C THR A 18 -3.48 -19.73 -5.44
N MET A 19 -3.73 -20.89 -6.10
CA MET A 19 -3.56 -22.19 -5.45
C MET A 19 -2.10 -22.51 -5.11
N VAL A 20 -1.15 -21.94 -5.84
CA VAL A 20 0.28 -22.21 -5.69
C VAL A 20 1.15 -20.96 -5.53
N THR A 21 0.52 -19.79 -5.42
CA THR A 21 1.23 -18.51 -5.28
C THR A 21 0.38 -17.48 -4.55
N SER A 22 1.06 -16.55 -3.89
CA SER A 22 0.39 -15.37 -3.31
C SER A 22 -0.28 -14.53 -4.38
N LYS A 23 -1.44 -13.95 -4.07
CA LYS A 23 -2.13 -12.97 -4.91
C LYS A 23 -1.20 -11.82 -5.32
N GLN A 24 -0.41 -11.31 -4.38
CA GLN A 24 0.48 -10.17 -4.58
C GLN A 24 1.69 -10.46 -5.49
N LEU A 25 1.90 -11.73 -5.86
CA LEU A 25 2.89 -12.15 -6.86
C LEU A 25 2.29 -12.29 -8.27
N LEU A 26 0.96 -12.22 -8.41
CA LEU A 26 0.32 -12.20 -9.72
C LEU A 26 0.70 -10.94 -10.50
N PRO A 27 0.80 -11.04 -11.84
CA PRO A 27 1.14 -9.89 -12.66
C PRO A 27 -0.01 -8.89 -12.74
N ILE A 28 0.31 -7.61 -12.63
CA ILE A 28 -0.52 -6.50 -13.06
C ILE A 28 0.21 -5.83 -14.23
N TYR A 29 -0.22 -6.12 -15.44
CA TYR A 29 0.38 -5.74 -16.70
C TYR A 29 1.83 -6.24 -16.84
N ASP A 30 2.84 -5.44 -16.50
CA ASP A 30 4.26 -5.72 -16.78
C ASP A 30 5.11 -6.02 -15.53
N LYS A 31 4.50 -6.04 -14.34
CA LYS A 31 5.21 -6.29 -13.07
C LYS A 31 4.33 -6.99 -12.03
N PRO A 32 4.92 -7.62 -10.99
CA PRO A 32 4.16 -8.21 -9.90
C PRO A 32 3.35 -7.17 -9.12
N MET A 33 2.16 -7.56 -8.66
CA MET A 33 1.25 -6.69 -7.92
C MET A 33 1.91 -5.98 -6.72
N ILE A 34 2.81 -6.65 -6.00
CA ILE A 34 3.49 -6.08 -4.82
C ILE A 34 4.29 -4.80 -5.11
N TYR A 35 4.69 -4.57 -6.36
CA TYR A 35 5.41 -3.35 -6.76
C TYR A 35 4.59 -2.09 -6.55
N TYR A 36 3.25 -2.17 -6.73
CA TYR A 36 2.36 -1.01 -6.61
C TYR A 36 2.28 -0.49 -5.18
N PRO A 37 1.96 -1.29 -4.14
CA PRO A 37 1.98 -0.80 -2.77
C PRO A 37 3.40 -0.41 -2.29
N LEU A 38 4.45 -1.11 -2.72
CA LEU A 38 5.82 -0.68 -2.43
C LEU A 38 6.11 0.72 -2.99
N SER A 39 5.67 1.00 -4.22
CA SER A 39 5.85 2.32 -4.82
C SER A 39 5.16 3.44 -4.06
N VAL A 40 4.02 3.16 -3.41
CA VAL A 40 3.30 4.14 -2.57
C VAL A 40 4.16 4.53 -1.37
N LEU A 41 4.75 3.55 -0.67
CA LEU A 41 5.65 3.81 0.46
C LEU A 41 6.90 4.58 0.02
N MET A 42 7.51 4.18 -1.09
CA MET A 42 8.68 4.86 -1.64
C MET A 42 8.36 6.31 -2.05
N ASN A 43 7.21 6.56 -2.67
CA ASN A 43 6.74 7.91 -3.03
C ASN A 43 6.40 8.77 -1.79
N ALA A 44 6.05 8.16 -0.67
CA ALA A 44 5.93 8.82 0.61
C ALA A 44 7.29 9.18 1.24
N GLY A 45 8.41 8.69 0.67
CA GLY A 45 9.77 8.89 1.19
C GLY A 45 10.21 7.83 2.20
N ILE A 46 9.45 6.75 2.35
CA ILE A 46 9.72 5.68 3.33
C ILE A 46 10.68 4.67 2.72
N ARG A 47 11.78 4.38 3.44
CA ARG A 47 12.85 3.50 2.98
C ARG A 47 13.03 2.23 3.80
N ASP A 48 12.65 2.25 5.08
CA ASP A 48 12.63 1.07 5.94
C ASP A 48 11.25 0.42 5.84
N ILE A 49 11.16 -0.76 5.23
CA ILE A 49 9.89 -1.40 4.90
C ILE A 49 9.90 -2.85 5.38
N LEU A 50 8.85 -3.22 6.11
CA LEU A 50 8.57 -4.58 6.53
C LEU A 50 7.49 -5.19 5.63
N ILE A 51 7.79 -6.34 5.04
CA ILE A 51 6.81 -7.15 4.30
C ILE A 51 6.32 -8.25 5.23
N ILE A 52 5.01 -8.26 5.49
CA ILE A 52 4.36 -9.28 6.31
C ILE A 52 3.55 -10.18 5.38
N SER A 53 3.84 -11.49 5.37
CA SER A 53 3.17 -12.45 4.51
C SER A 53 2.94 -13.79 5.21
N THR A 54 2.35 -14.74 4.47
CA THR A 54 2.13 -16.10 4.97
C THR A 54 3.45 -16.88 5.07
N PRO A 55 3.52 -17.95 5.90
CA PRO A 55 4.72 -18.79 5.97
C PRO A 55 5.15 -19.37 4.61
N GLN A 56 4.17 -19.66 3.73
CA GLN A 56 4.41 -20.26 2.42
C GLN A 56 4.94 -19.25 1.38
N ASP A 57 4.50 -17.98 1.48
CA ASP A 57 4.79 -16.99 0.46
C ASP A 57 5.95 -16.05 0.83
N THR A 58 6.29 -15.90 2.12
CA THR A 58 7.43 -15.07 2.56
C THR A 58 8.72 -15.39 1.81
N PRO A 59 9.15 -16.67 1.63
CA PRO A 59 10.37 -16.98 0.87
C PRO A 59 10.32 -16.56 -0.60
N ARG A 60 9.12 -16.46 -1.19
CA ARG A 60 8.94 -16.03 -2.58
C ARG A 60 9.10 -14.51 -2.71
N PHE A 61 8.61 -13.76 -1.72
CA PHE A 61 8.85 -12.32 -1.66
C PHE A 61 10.33 -12.01 -1.42
N GLU A 62 10.99 -12.74 -0.53
CA GLU A 62 12.44 -12.63 -0.33
C GLU A 62 13.22 -12.93 -1.61
N ALA A 63 12.84 -13.97 -2.36
CA ALA A 63 13.48 -14.33 -3.63
C ALA A 63 13.25 -13.27 -4.73
N LEU A 64 12.07 -12.60 -4.74
CA LEU A 64 11.74 -11.58 -5.74
C LEU A 64 12.40 -10.25 -5.44
N LEU A 65 12.36 -9.80 -4.18
CA LEU A 65 12.65 -8.42 -3.79
C LEU A 65 14.01 -8.26 -3.08
N GLY A 66 14.61 -9.37 -2.62
CA GLY A 66 15.86 -9.34 -1.87
C GLY A 66 15.78 -8.48 -0.61
N ASP A 67 16.85 -7.78 -0.31
CA ASP A 67 16.93 -6.81 0.79
C ASP A 67 16.51 -5.38 0.39
N GLY A 68 16.15 -5.16 -0.88
CA GLY A 68 15.68 -3.88 -1.41
C GLY A 68 16.77 -2.90 -1.85
N HIS A 69 18.05 -3.27 -1.75
CA HIS A 69 19.16 -2.36 -2.10
C HIS A 69 19.06 -1.87 -3.55
N GLN A 70 18.58 -2.69 -4.49
CA GLN A 70 18.38 -2.34 -5.89
C GLN A 70 17.34 -1.22 -6.10
N PHE A 71 16.48 -1.00 -5.12
CA PHE A 71 15.49 0.09 -5.13
C PHE A 71 15.91 1.28 -4.23
N GLY A 72 17.03 1.15 -3.51
CA GLY A 72 17.50 2.13 -2.53
C GLY A 72 16.70 2.15 -1.23
N VAL A 73 16.03 1.04 -0.89
CA VAL A 73 15.28 0.84 0.36
C VAL A 73 15.86 -0.35 1.13
N GLN A 74 15.44 -0.51 2.38
CA GLN A 74 15.76 -1.67 3.20
C GLN A 74 14.48 -2.48 3.42
N LEU A 75 14.46 -3.71 2.92
CA LEU A 75 13.34 -4.64 3.10
C LEU A 75 13.67 -5.65 4.19
N THR A 76 12.72 -5.85 5.08
CA THR A 76 12.71 -6.94 6.07
C THR A 76 11.42 -7.72 5.94
N TYR A 77 11.41 -8.94 6.48
CA TYR A 77 10.31 -9.87 6.29
C TYR A 77 9.88 -10.46 7.63
N LYS A 78 8.57 -10.55 7.85
CA LYS A 78 7.97 -11.28 8.98
C LYS A 78 6.79 -12.11 8.50
N VAL A 79 6.53 -13.17 9.23
CA VAL A 79 5.43 -14.10 8.94
C VAL A 79 4.22 -13.74 9.77
N GLN A 80 3.05 -13.67 9.12
CA GLN A 80 1.75 -13.71 9.76
C GLN A 80 1.27 -15.17 9.76
N PRO A 81 1.24 -15.85 10.89
CA PRO A 81 0.98 -17.29 10.95
C PRO A 81 -0.48 -17.64 10.66
N SER A 82 -1.40 -16.73 10.97
CA SER A 82 -2.86 -16.85 10.75
C SER A 82 -3.45 -15.48 10.37
N PRO A 83 -4.53 -15.44 9.57
CA PRO A 83 -5.15 -14.20 9.13
C PRO A 83 -6.07 -13.61 10.21
N ASP A 84 -5.51 -13.22 11.36
CA ASP A 84 -6.26 -12.75 12.53
C ASP A 84 -6.62 -11.25 12.45
N GLY A 85 -6.63 -10.68 11.26
CA GLY A 85 -7.03 -9.31 10.97
C GLY A 85 -5.87 -8.39 10.58
N LEU A 86 -6.22 -7.22 10.02
CA LEU A 86 -5.23 -6.27 9.50
C LEU A 86 -4.42 -5.60 10.62
N ALA A 87 -5.06 -5.30 11.76
CA ALA A 87 -4.39 -4.64 12.89
C ALA A 87 -3.32 -5.52 13.55
N GLN A 88 -3.34 -6.85 13.34
CA GLN A 88 -2.29 -7.76 13.82
C GLN A 88 -0.91 -7.40 13.24
N ALA A 89 -0.86 -6.75 12.07
CA ALA A 89 0.38 -6.33 11.44
C ALA A 89 1.23 -5.43 12.35
N PHE A 90 0.61 -4.58 13.16
CA PHE A 90 1.33 -3.69 14.09
C PHE A 90 1.88 -4.45 15.30
N ILE A 91 1.23 -5.52 15.72
CA ILE A 91 1.73 -6.41 16.79
C ILE A 91 2.93 -7.23 16.28
N ILE A 92 2.80 -7.82 15.08
CA ILE A 92 3.90 -8.55 14.44
C ILE A 92 5.09 -7.63 14.16
N GLY A 93 4.80 -6.40 13.74
CA GLY A 93 5.79 -5.39 13.40
C GLY A 93 6.35 -4.59 14.57
N GLU A 94 5.93 -4.81 15.81
CA GLU A 94 6.28 -3.99 16.98
C GLU A 94 7.78 -3.70 17.11
N GLU A 95 8.61 -4.72 17.06
CA GLU A 95 10.07 -4.61 17.15
C GLU A 95 10.66 -3.78 15.99
N PHE A 96 10.12 -3.97 14.78
CA PHE A 96 10.52 -3.21 13.59
C PHE A 96 10.09 -1.75 13.68
N ILE A 97 8.89 -1.47 14.17
CA ILE A 97 8.35 -0.13 14.34
C ILE A 97 9.15 0.63 15.40
N GLY A 98 9.43 -0.02 16.54
CA GLY A 98 10.11 0.62 17.67
C GLY A 98 9.36 1.88 18.14
N ASP A 99 10.07 2.98 18.23
CA ASP A 99 9.52 4.29 18.64
C ASP A 99 9.06 5.15 17.45
N ASP A 100 9.12 4.63 16.23
CA ASP A 100 8.75 5.36 15.02
C ASP A 100 7.22 5.38 14.78
N SER A 101 6.77 6.39 14.05
CA SER A 101 5.48 6.35 13.36
C SER A 101 5.51 5.32 12.23
N VAL A 102 4.34 4.82 11.81
CA VAL A 102 4.27 3.74 10.83
C VAL A 102 3.16 3.96 9.80
N THR A 103 3.47 3.62 8.57
CA THR A 103 2.50 3.51 7.47
C THR A 103 2.27 2.05 7.15
N MET A 104 1.01 1.65 6.96
CA MET A 104 0.67 0.34 6.41
C MET A 104 -0.08 0.49 5.10
N VAL A 105 0.29 -0.31 4.11
CA VAL A 105 -0.42 -0.45 2.84
C VAL A 105 -0.75 -1.92 2.59
N LEU A 106 -1.96 -2.17 2.10
CA LEU A 106 -2.37 -3.51 1.71
C LEU A 106 -1.70 -3.90 0.39
N GLY A 107 -1.17 -5.11 0.33
CA GLY A 107 -0.35 -5.62 -0.77
C GLY A 107 -1.07 -5.80 -2.11
N ASP A 108 -2.38 -5.62 -2.14
CA ASP A 108 -3.26 -5.75 -3.31
C ASP A 108 -3.93 -4.44 -3.72
N ASN A 109 -3.49 -3.32 -3.15
CA ASN A 109 -4.04 -2.01 -3.46
C ASN A 109 -3.15 -1.23 -4.43
N ILE A 110 -3.76 -0.63 -5.42
CA ILE A 110 -3.12 0.24 -6.41
C ILE A 110 -3.66 1.65 -6.25
N PHE A 111 -2.77 2.62 -6.11
CA PHE A 111 -3.09 4.04 -6.03
C PHE A 111 -2.44 4.79 -7.18
N PHE A 112 -3.20 5.60 -7.86
CA PHE A 112 -2.71 6.45 -8.94
C PHE A 112 -3.46 7.78 -8.96
N GLY A 113 -2.74 8.87 -9.20
CA GLY A 113 -3.37 10.18 -9.37
C GLY A 113 -2.37 11.31 -9.26
N HIS A 114 -2.67 12.41 -9.98
CA HIS A 114 -1.84 13.61 -9.91
C HIS A 114 -1.88 14.21 -8.50
N GLY A 115 -0.70 14.53 -7.94
CA GLY A 115 -0.59 15.10 -6.59
C GLY A 115 -0.67 14.07 -5.44
N LEU A 116 -0.73 12.78 -5.74
CA LEU A 116 -0.72 11.73 -4.70
C LEU A 116 0.49 11.88 -3.77
N ASN A 117 1.69 12.09 -4.31
CA ASN A 117 2.92 12.25 -3.51
C ASN A 117 2.84 13.39 -2.50
N LYS A 118 2.15 14.50 -2.82
CA LYS A 118 1.95 15.60 -1.88
C LYS A 118 1.06 15.18 -0.71
N ARG A 119 0.00 14.43 -0.97
CA ARG A 119 -0.92 13.92 0.06
C ARG A 119 -0.23 12.88 0.95
N LEU A 120 0.57 11.99 0.36
CA LEU A 120 1.37 11.01 1.12
C LEU A 120 2.34 11.70 2.08
N LYS A 121 3.09 12.70 1.61
CA LYS A 121 4.02 13.46 2.46
C LYS A 121 3.32 14.23 3.58
N ALA A 122 2.13 14.79 3.33
CA ALA A 122 1.34 15.43 4.38
C ALA A 122 0.86 14.43 5.44
N ALA A 123 0.48 13.20 5.04
CA ALA A 123 0.12 12.14 5.96
C ALA A 123 1.31 11.65 6.80
N VAL A 124 2.51 11.57 6.20
CA VAL A 124 3.75 11.29 6.93
C VAL A 124 4.00 12.36 7.99
N GLU A 125 3.97 13.64 7.62
CA GLU A 125 4.18 14.76 8.55
C GLU A 125 3.15 14.75 9.69
N ASN A 126 1.89 14.47 9.39
CA ASN A 126 0.83 14.36 10.39
C ASN A 126 1.16 13.30 11.46
N ALA A 127 1.52 12.09 11.02
CA ALA A 127 1.86 10.99 11.92
C ALA A 127 3.18 11.24 12.69
N GLU A 128 4.24 11.75 12.03
CA GLU A 128 5.52 12.02 12.67
C GLU A 128 5.46 13.16 13.70
N THR A 129 4.52 14.09 13.53
CA THR A 129 4.29 15.16 14.51
C THR A 129 3.34 14.78 15.64
N GLY A 130 2.93 13.50 15.72
CA GLY A 130 2.06 12.99 16.80
C GLY A 130 0.63 13.52 16.75
N LYS A 131 0.16 13.94 15.58
CA LYS A 131 -1.22 14.43 15.38
C LYS A 131 -2.23 13.29 15.15
N GLY A 132 -1.80 12.03 15.33
CA GLY A 132 -2.67 10.87 15.26
C GLY A 132 -2.57 10.12 13.92
N ALA A 133 -3.72 9.74 13.36
CA ALA A 133 -3.81 8.92 12.17
C ALA A 133 -4.30 9.69 10.94
N THR A 134 -3.87 9.25 9.76
CA THR A 134 -4.45 9.65 8.47
C THR A 134 -4.84 8.42 7.67
N VAL A 135 -6.07 8.37 7.21
CA VAL A 135 -6.61 7.36 6.30
C VAL A 135 -7.12 8.02 5.03
N PHE A 136 -7.20 7.26 3.94
CA PHE A 136 -7.66 7.77 2.65
C PHE A 136 -9.04 7.24 2.33
N GLY A 137 -9.99 8.16 2.10
CA GLY A 137 -11.36 7.85 1.72
C GLY A 137 -11.53 7.88 0.19
N TYR A 138 -12.30 6.94 -0.35
CA TYR A 138 -12.60 6.85 -1.78
C TYR A 138 -14.09 6.52 -1.99
N TYR A 139 -14.71 7.14 -3.00
CA TYR A 139 -16.11 6.89 -3.34
C TYR A 139 -16.25 5.56 -4.07
N VAL A 140 -17.17 4.71 -3.62
CA VAL A 140 -17.48 3.39 -4.21
C VAL A 140 -18.99 3.20 -4.40
N ASP A 141 -19.38 2.36 -5.34
CA ASP A 141 -20.79 2.04 -5.62
C ASP A 141 -21.30 0.83 -4.81
N ASP A 142 -20.38 0.07 -4.20
CA ASP A 142 -20.65 -1.14 -3.39
C ASP A 142 -20.08 -1.01 -1.95
N PRO A 143 -20.54 0.01 -1.18
CA PRO A 143 -19.93 0.37 0.10
C PRO A 143 -20.01 -0.73 1.18
N GLU A 144 -20.96 -1.64 1.10
CA GLU A 144 -21.15 -2.73 2.08
C GLU A 144 -19.97 -3.71 2.16
N ARG A 145 -19.02 -3.61 1.24
CA ARG A 145 -17.82 -4.46 1.20
C ARG A 145 -16.65 -3.94 2.04
N PHE A 146 -16.71 -2.69 2.48
CA PHE A 146 -15.58 -1.94 3.04
C PHE A 146 -15.88 -1.32 4.41
N GLY A 147 -14.84 -0.82 5.06
CA GLY A 147 -15.02 0.12 6.17
C GLY A 147 -15.52 1.46 5.66
N ILE A 148 -16.67 1.93 6.15
CA ILE A 148 -17.36 3.12 5.64
C ILE A 148 -17.26 4.27 6.63
N VAL A 149 -16.92 5.45 6.12
CA VAL A 149 -16.85 6.70 6.89
C VAL A 149 -18.12 7.51 6.67
N GLU A 150 -18.73 7.97 7.76
CA GLU A 150 -19.81 8.95 7.74
C GLU A 150 -19.24 10.35 8.05
N PHE A 151 -19.71 11.35 7.32
CA PHE A 151 -19.31 12.74 7.50
C PHE A 151 -20.48 13.61 7.95
N ASP A 152 -20.18 14.63 8.74
CA ASP A 152 -21.14 15.70 9.03
C ASP A 152 -21.25 16.70 7.87
N SER A 153 -22.09 17.74 8.08
CA SER A 153 -22.32 18.81 7.08
C SER A 153 -21.08 19.66 6.79
N GLU A 154 -20.06 19.62 7.65
CA GLU A 154 -18.80 20.35 7.50
C GLU A 154 -17.70 19.47 6.86
N GLY A 155 -18.03 18.20 6.57
CA GLY A 155 -17.09 17.24 5.98
C GLY A 155 -16.14 16.59 6.99
N LYS A 156 -16.44 16.68 8.28
CA LYS A 156 -15.70 16.00 9.33
C LYS A 156 -16.22 14.57 9.51
N ALA A 157 -15.30 13.59 9.62
CA ALA A 157 -15.66 12.22 9.92
C ALA A 157 -16.29 12.12 11.32
N ILE A 158 -17.46 11.50 11.42
CA ILE A 158 -18.22 11.33 12.66
C ILE A 158 -18.45 9.88 13.06
N SER A 159 -18.40 8.96 12.12
CA SER A 159 -18.43 7.53 12.42
C SER A 159 -17.65 6.73 11.37
N ILE A 160 -17.21 5.55 11.76
CA ILE A 160 -16.57 4.56 10.89
C ILE A 160 -17.09 3.17 11.24
N GLU A 161 -17.53 2.40 10.24
CA GLU A 161 -18.17 1.10 10.44
C GLU A 161 -17.66 0.07 9.42
N GLU A 162 -17.29 -1.11 9.92
CA GLU A 162 -16.78 -2.21 9.08
C GLU A 162 -17.92 -2.95 8.41
N LYS A 163 -17.95 -2.97 7.09
CA LYS A 163 -18.90 -3.73 6.26
C LYS A 163 -20.35 -3.62 6.74
N PRO A 164 -20.89 -2.41 6.84
CA PRO A 164 -22.23 -2.20 7.36
C PRO A 164 -23.29 -2.80 6.43
N GLU A 165 -24.32 -3.42 7.00
CA GLU A 165 -25.48 -3.89 6.21
C GLU A 165 -26.26 -2.72 5.56
N LYS A 166 -26.21 -1.55 6.19
CA LYS A 166 -26.84 -0.31 5.72
C LYS A 166 -25.81 0.82 5.77
N PRO A 167 -24.99 0.96 4.72
CA PRO A 167 -23.96 1.99 4.69
C PRO A 167 -24.56 3.40 4.81
N LYS A 168 -23.94 4.25 5.62
CA LYS A 168 -24.36 5.64 5.83
C LYS A 168 -23.76 6.60 4.81
N SER A 169 -22.76 6.16 4.06
CA SER A 169 -22.16 6.89 2.95
C SER A 169 -21.58 5.93 1.92
N ASN A 170 -21.13 6.47 0.79
CA ASN A 170 -20.39 5.73 -0.23
C ASN A 170 -18.86 5.90 -0.12
N TYR A 171 -18.37 6.55 0.93
CA TYR A 171 -16.93 6.72 1.11
C TYR A 171 -16.36 5.60 1.96
N CYS A 172 -15.55 4.75 1.31
CA CYS A 172 -14.82 3.70 2.00
C CYS A 172 -13.42 4.17 2.42
N VAL A 173 -12.86 3.54 3.45
CA VAL A 173 -11.44 3.64 3.77
C VAL A 173 -10.67 2.70 2.87
N THR A 174 -9.69 3.23 2.15
CA THR A 174 -8.79 2.44 1.31
C THR A 174 -7.75 1.69 2.13
N GLY A 175 -7.00 0.80 1.50
CA GLY A 175 -5.95 0.02 2.17
C GLY A 175 -4.63 0.77 2.37
N LEU A 176 -4.68 2.03 2.79
CA LEU A 176 -3.49 2.86 3.06
C LEU A 176 -3.71 3.68 4.34
N TYR A 177 -2.85 3.46 5.32
CA TYR A 177 -3.00 3.96 6.68
C TYR A 177 -1.69 4.54 7.19
N PHE A 178 -1.75 5.73 7.81
CA PHE A 178 -0.63 6.40 8.46
C PHE A 178 -0.96 6.61 9.94
N TYR A 179 -0.09 6.18 10.83
CA TYR A 179 -0.31 6.25 12.26
C TYR A 179 0.91 6.80 13.00
N ASP A 180 0.67 7.52 14.08
CA ASP A 180 1.68 7.78 15.09
C ASP A 180 2.04 6.48 15.85
N ASN A 181 3.03 6.53 16.73
CA ASN A 181 3.53 5.34 17.43
C ASN A 181 2.51 4.68 18.38
N LYS A 182 1.46 5.38 18.79
CA LYS A 182 0.40 4.83 19.67
C LYS A 182 -0.33 3.63 19.06
N VAL A 183 -0.25 3.47 17.74
CA VAL A 183 -0.93 2.39 17.01
C VAL A 183 -0.58 1.00 17.55
N VAL A 184 0.67 0.78 17.97
CA VAL A 184 1.11 -0.52 18.51
C VAL A 184 0.39 -0.86 19.81
N GLU A 185 0.28 0.10 20.72
CA GLU A 185 -0.45 -0.07 21.97
C GLU A 185 -1.95 -0.27 21.72
N TYR A 186 -2.54 0.53 20.83
CA TYR A 186 -3.94 0.40 20.47
C TYR A 186 -4.22 -0.96 19.84
N ALA A 187 -3.40 -1.44 18.92
CA ALA A 187 -3.56 -2.74 18.30
C ALA A 187 -3.49 -3.91 19.31
N LYS A 188 -2.59 -3.83 20.29
CA LYS A 188 -2.49 -4.83 21.38
C LYS A 188 -3.73 -4.90 22.27
N ASN A 189 -4.44 -3.79 22.43
CA ASN A 189 -5.62 -3.69 23.27
C ASN A 189 -6.94 -3.96 22.53
N LEU A 190 -6.90 -4.15 21.19
CA LEU A 190 -8.07 -4.52 20.41
C LEU A 190 -8.61 -5.88 20.84
N LYS A 191 -9.93 -6.00 20.80
CA LYS A 191 -10.63 -7.28 20.95
C LYS A 191 -11.01 -7.80 19.57
N PRO A 192 -10.89 -9.11 19.31
CA PRO A 192 -11.37 -9.69 18.06
C PRO A 192 -12.86 -9.39 17.84
N SER A 193 -13.20 -9.06 16.60
CA SER A 193 -14.59 -8.87 16.15
C SER A 193 -15.37 -10.20 16.20
N PRO A 194 -16.68 -10.19 15.95
CA PRO A 194 -17.47 -11.42 15.79
C PRO A 194 -16.92 -12.36 14.69
N ARG A 195 -16.11 -11.86 13.77
CA ARG A 195 -15.41 -12.63 12.74
C ARG A 195 -14.09 -13.27 13.24
N GLY A 196 -13.68 -12.96 14.49
CA GLY A 196 -12.41 -13.42 15.06
C GLY A 196 -11.20 -12.60 14.62
N GLU A 197 -11.41 -11.45 13.98
CA GLU A 197 -10.34 -10.61 13.42
C GLU A 197 -10.09 -9.35 14.25
N LEU A 198 -8.84 -8.91 14.36
CA LEU A 198 -8.45 -7.59 14.86
C LEU A 198 -8.66 -6.58 13.73
N GLU A 199 -9.82 -5.92 13.76
CA GLU A 199 -10.26 -5.05 12.67
C GLU A 199 -9.48 -3.74 12.62
N ILE A 200 -9.02 -3.37 11.43
CA ILE A 200 -8.41 -2.05 11.22
C ILE A 200 -9.42 -0.92 11.43
N THR A 201 -10.69 -1.17 11.16
CA THR A 201 -11.79 -0.22 11.39
C THR A 201 -11.96 0.09 12.86
N ASP A 202 -11.82 -0.90 13.76
CA ASP A 202 -11.87 -0.67 15.21
C ASP A 202 -10.67 0.13 15.69
N LEU A 203 -9.49 -0.12 15.12
CA LEU A 203 -8.30 0.69 15.37
C LEU A 203 -8.51 2.16 14.94
N ASN A 204 -9.04 2.39 13.74
CA ASN A 204 -9.35 3.73 13.25
C ASN A 204 -10.42 4.42 14.11
N ARG A 205 -11.37 3.66 14.67
CA ARG A 205 -12.39 4.20 15.57
C ARG A 205 -11.79 4.77 16.85
N ILE A 206 -10.75 4.16 17.41
CA ILE A 206 -10.03 4.70 18.58
C ILE A 206 -9.49 6.10 18.26
N TYR A 207 -8.84 6.28 17.12
CA TYR A 207 -8.33 7.58 16.67
C TYR A 207 -9.46 8.58 16.38
N LEU A 208 -10.60 8.11 15.88
CA LEU A 208 -11.77 8.96 15.64
C LEU A 208 -12.36 9.47 16.95
N GLU A 209 -12.52 8.61 17.95
CA GLU A 209 -13.05 8.93 19.28
C GLU A 209 -12.11 9.88 20.05
N ASP A 210 -10.79 9.71 19.86
CA ASP A 210 -9.78 10.63 20.39
C ASP A 210 -9.72 11.98 19.64
N GLY A 211 -10.48 12.13 18.54
CA GLY A 211 -10.47 13.33 17.71
C GLY A 211 -9.17 13.52 16.91
N SER A 212 -8.39 12.45 16.75
CA SER A 212 -7.08 12.44 16.08
C SER A 212 -7.05 11.63 14.78
N LEU A 213 -8.22 11.26 14.22
CA LEU A 213 -8.33 10.66 12.89
C LEU A 213 -8.53 11.74 11.83
N ASN A 214 -7.62 11.83 10.88
CA ASN A 214 -7.77 12.61 9.66
C ASN A 214 -8.19 11.70 8.51
N VAL A 215 -9.24 12.07 7.78
CA VAL A 215 -9.70 11.36 6.57
C VAL A 215 -9.43 12.24 5.36
N GLU A 216 -8.50 11.82 4.53
CA GLU A 216 -8.12 12.52 3.29
C GLU A 216 -8.89 11.92 2.12
N LEU A 217 -9.80 12.70 1.50
CA LEU A 217 -10.61 12.21 0.38
C LEU A 217 -9.83 12.23 -0.94
N LEU A 218 -9.74 11.08 -1.59
CA LEU A 218 -9.24 10.92 -2.95
C LEU A 218 -10.40 11.21 -3.91
N GLY A 219 -10.46 12.43 -4.40
CA GLY A 219 -11.51 12.90 -5.32
C GLY A 219 -11.20 12.63 -6.79
N GLN A 220 -11.81 13.43 -7.66
CA GLN A 220 -11.60 13.35 -9.11
C GLN A 220 -10.12 13.45 -9.48
N GLY A 221 -9.66 12.60 -10.40
CA GLY A 221 -8.26 12.51 -10.83
C GLY A 221 -7.42 11.50 -10.05
N PHE A 222 -8.01 10.83 -9.05
CA PHE A 222 -7.40 9.69 -8.37
C PHE A 222 -8.10 8.41 -8.78
N THR A 223 -7.33 7.34 -8.83
CA THR A 223 -7.82 5.98 -9.02
C THR A 223 -7.26 5.11 -7.90
N TRP A 224 -8.16 4.42 -7.21
CA TRP A 224 -7.84 3.37 -6.26
C TRP A 224 -8.48 2.07 -6.73
N LEU A 225 -7.71 0.99 -6.75
CA LEU A 225 -8.16 -0.33 -7.18
C LEU A 225 -7.83 -1.35 -6.08
N ASP A 226 -8.85 -2.10 -5.66
CA ASP A 226 -8.73 -3.31 -4.84
C ASP A 226 -8.78 -4.53 -5.76
N THR A 227 -7.66 -5.23 -5.91
CA THR A 227 -7.51 -6.35 -6.85
C THR A 227 -7.97 -7.69 -6.24
N GLY A 228 -9.12 -7.69 -5.58
CA GLY A 228 -9.65 -8.83 -4.82
C GLY A 228 -10.41 -9.88 -5.63
N THR A 229 -10.77 -9.63 -6.88
CA THR A 229 -11.54 -10.51 -7.77
C THR A 229 -10.86 -10.67 -9.13
N HIS A 230 -11.29 -11.65 -9.94
CA HIS A 230 -10.78 -11.84 -11.31
C HIS A 230 -11.04 -10.59 -12.17
N GLU A 231 -12.24 -10.02 -12.05
CA GLU A 231 -12.64 -8.81 -12.77
C GLU A 231 -11.76 -7.64 -12.41
N SER A 232 -11.58 -7.36 -11.10
CA SER A 232 -10.75 -6.24 -10.65
C SER A 232 -9.26 -6.41 -11.00
N LEU A 233 -8.77 -7.66 -11.09
CA LEU A 233 -7.41 -7.96 -11.56
C LEU A 233 -7.23 -7.59 -13.04
N VAL A 234 -8.21 -7.90 -13.89
CA VAL A 234 -8.22 -7.54 -15.31
C VAL A 234 -8.35 -6.02 -15.48
N GLU A 235 -9.25 -5.39 -14.73
CA GLU A 235 -9.43 -3.92 -14.73
C GLU A 235 -8.14 -3.20 -14.34
N ALA A 236 -7.47 -3.64 -13.28
CA ALA A 236 -6.19 -3.08 -12.86
C ALA A 236 -5.11 -3.22 -13.95
N THR A 237 -5.03 -4.39 -14.59
CA THR A 237 -4.10 -4.64 -15.70
C THR A 237 -4.37 -3.72 -16.89
N ASN A 238 -5.64 -3.56 -17.28
CA ASN A 238 -6.03 -2.68 -18.38
C ASN A 238 -5.79 -1.21 -18.04
N PHE A 239 -6.08 -0.79 -16.81
CA PHE A 239 -5.82 0.56 -16.32
C PHE A 239 -4.32 0.90 -16.41
N VAL A 240 -3.47 0.08 -15.82
CA VAL A 240 -2.00 0.30 -15.84
C VAL A 240 -1.49 0.34 -17.26
N LYS A 241 -1.88 -0.64 -18.10
CA LYS A 241 -1.51 -0.69 -19.52
C LYS A 241 -1.89 0.60 -20.25
N THR A 242 -3.11 1.08 -20.05
CA THR A 242 -3.63 2.29 -20.72
C THR A 242 -2.82 3.51 -20.31
N ILE A 243 -2.62 3.72 -19.01
CA ILE A 243 -1.85 4.86 -18.51
C ILE A 243 -0.40 4.82 -19.03
N GLU A 244 0.30 3.70 -18.88
CA GLU A 244 1.69 3.57 -19.32
C GLU A 244 1.83 3.77 -20.84
N THR A 245 0.87 3.26 -21.64
CA THR A 245 0.88 3.42 -23.08
C THR A 245 0.73 4.88 -23.51
N HIS A 246 -0.17 5.64 -22.87
CA HIS A 246 -0.47 7.00 -23.28
C HIS A 246 0.43 8.06 -22.63
N GLN A 247 0.89 7.82 -21.41
CA GLN A 247 1.80 8.74 -20.72
C GLN A 247 3.27 8.45 -21.03
N HIS A 248 3.58 7.29 -21.62
CA HIS A 248 4.96 6.82 -21.87
C HIS A 248 5.82 6.75 -20.60
N ARG A 249 5.17 6.66 -19.45
CA ARG A 249 5.77 6.52 -18.11
C ARG A 249 5.26 5.26 -17.44
N LYS A 250 6.15 4.56 -16.74
CA LYS A 250 5.72 3.40 -15.95
C LYS A 250 5.09 3.82 -14.63
N ILE A 251 4.09 3.05 -14.21
CA ILE A 251 3.54 3.13 -12.85
C ILE A 251 4.33 2.15 -11.97
N ALA A 252 4.67 2.56 -10.75
CA ALA A 252 5.33 1.69 -9.78
C ALA A 252 6.64 1.05 -10.29
N CYS A 253 7.45 1.81 -11.02
CA CYS A 253 8.81 1.41 -11.39
C CYS A 253 9.73 1.74 -10.21
N LEU A 254 10.05 0.74 -9.37
CA LEU A 254 10.73 0.95 -8.09
C LEU A 254 12.15 1.47 -8.27
N GLU A 255 12.87 0.96 -9.26
CA GLU A 255 14.22 1.39 -9.62
C GLU A 255 14.23 2.87 -10.08
N GLU A 256 13.23 3.29 -10.88
CA GLU A 256 13.07 4.69 -11.28
C GLU A 256 12.84 5.59 -10.06
N ILE A 257 11.95 5.18 -9.13
CA ILE A 257 11.67 5.95 -7.91
C ILE A 257 12.94 6.10 -7.08
N GLY A 258 13.68 5.02 -6.87
CA GLY A 258 14.96 5.04 -6.15
C GLY A 258 16.00 5.94 -6.81
N TYR A 259 16.12 5.87 -8.13
CA TYR A 259 17.08 6.66 -8.90
C TYR A 259 16.74 8.16 -8.91
N LEU A 260 15.47 8.52 -9.16
CA LEU A 260 15.03 9.91 -9.20
C LEU A 260 15.07 10.59 -7.82
N ASN A 261 14.90 9.82 -6.74
CA ASN A 261 15.09 10.31 -5.38
C ASN A 261 16.58 10.34 -4.95
N GLY A 262 17.52 9.90 -5.78
CA GLY A 262 18.94 9.85 -5.45
C GLY A 262 19.31 8.78 -4.41
N TRP A 263 18.44 7.77 -4.21
CA TRP A 263 18.70 6.67 -3.27
C TRP A 263 19.60 5.60 -3.84
N ILE A 264 19.57 5.44 -5.17
CA ILE A 264 20.54 4.64 -5.93
C ILE A 264 21.24 5.50 -6.96
N GLY A 265 22.53 5.19 -7.19
CA GLY A 265 23.33 5.88 -8.18
C GLY A 265 23.23 5.24 -9.58
N LYS A 266 23.85 5.93 -10.54
CA LYS A 266 23.88 5.46 -11.94
C LYS A 266 24.51 4.07 -12.10
N ASP A 267 25.60 3.79 -11.38
CA ASP A 267 26.32 2.51 -11.50
C ASP A 267 25.47 1.36 -10.94
N GLN A 268 24.73 1.59 -9.84
CA GLN A 268 23.79 0.61 -9.31
C GLN A 268 22.66 0.36 -10.32
N LEU A 269 22.04 1.41 -10.85
CA LEU A 269 20.97 1.28 -11.82
C LEU A 269 21.44 0.53 -13.10
N LEU A 270 22.66 0.75 -13.57
CA LEU A 270 23.24 -0.01 -14.69
C LEU A 270 23.37 -1.50 -14.37
N THR A 271 23.77 -1.83 -13.14
CA THR A 271 23.86 -3.22 -12.68
C THR A 271 22.47 -3.88 -12.66
N ASP A 272 21.46 -3.17 -12.17
CA ASP A 272 20.07 -3.66 -12.09
C ASP A 272 19.44 -3.84 -13.48
N ILE A 273 19.80 -2.98 -14.45
CA ILE A 273 19.32 -3.06 -15.83
C ILE A 273 19.94 -4.25 -16.59
N GLU A 274 21.15 -4.69 -16.25
CA GLU A 274 21.88 -5.70 -17.05
C GLU A 274 21.06 -6.96 -17.34
N PRO A 275 20.39 -7.62 -16.36
CA PRO A 275 19.53 -8.76 -16.64
C PRO A 275 18.26 -8.41 -17.43
N LEU A 276 17.84 -7.13 -17.44
CA LEU A 276 16.60 -6.64 -18.03
C LEU A 276 16.80 -5.97 -19.39
N LYS A 277 18.02 -5.74 -19.85
CA LYS A 277 18.36 -4.92 -21.03
C LYS A 277 17.69 -5.35 -22.34
N LYS A 278 17.27 -6.63 -22.43
CA LYS A 278 16.62 -7.18 -23.63
C LYS A 278 15.11 -7.02 -23.65
N ASN A 279 14.51 -6.59 -22.55
CA ASN A 279 13.07 -6.38 -22.44
C ASN A 279 12.68 -4.90 -22.37
N GLN A 280 11.40 -4.61 -22.51
CA GLN A 280 10.89 -3.23 -22.50
C GLN A 280 11.10 -2.51 -21.15
N TYR A 281 11.09 -3.25 -20.04
CA TYR A 281 11.30 -2.67 -18.70
C TYR A 281 12.73 -2.13 -18.54
N GLY A 282 13.72 -2.92 -18.90
CA GLY A 282 15.13 -2.49 -18.85
C GLY A 282 15.44 -1.37 -19.85
N GLN A 283 14.83 -1.38 -21.06
CA GLN A 283 14.98 -0.28 -22.02
C GLN A 283 14.38 1.02 -21.51
N TYR A 284 13.22 0.95 -20.81
CA TYR A 284 12.63 2.10 -20.15
C TYR A 284 13.57 2.70 -19.08
N LEU A 285 14.18 1.86 -18.23
CA LEU A 285 15.15 2.31 -17.23
C LEU A 285 16.39 2.97 -17.86
N MET A 286 16.86 2.45 -18.99
CA MET A 286 17.93 3.11 -19.78
C MET A 286 17.51 4.51 -20.25
N ASP A 287 16.28 4.67 -20.73
CA ASP A 287 15.72 5.96 -21.14
C ASP A 287 15.63 6.94 -19.94
N VAL A 288 15.16 6.46 -18.78
CA VAL A 288 15.13 7.24 -17.52
C VAL A 288 16.52 7.73 -17.14
N MET A 289 17.51 6.82 -17.13
CA MET A 289 18.90 7.14 -16.79
C MET A 289 19.52 8.18 -17.74
N ASN A 290 19.12 8.16 -19.02
CA ASN A 290 19.55 9.12 -20.04
C ASN A 290 18.74 10.44 -20.03
N GLY A 291 17.84 10.62 -19.05
CA GLY A 291 17.09 11.86 -18.86
C GLY A 291 15.91 12.09 -19.84
N LYS A 292 15.42 11.03 -20.50
CA LYS A 292 14.34 11.16 -21.49
C LYS A 292 13.02 11.63 -20.88
N TYR A 293 12.77 11.31 -19.61
CA TYR A 293 11.50 11.56 -18.93
C TYR A 293 11.62 12.57 -17.78
N ILE A 294 12.64 13.37 -17.74
CA ILE A 294 12.78 14.46 -16.75
C ILE A 294 11.84 15.58 -17.16
N ASP A 295 10.87 15.90 -16.31
CA ASP A 295 10.01 17.06 -16.48
C ASP A 295 10.88 18.33 -16.35
N LYS A 296 10.87 19.18 -17.38
CA LYS A 296 11.64 20.42 -17.44
C LYS A 296 10.86 21.55 -16.77
#